data_38b3d6e70e26c200ff2f8c12abca8e32
#
_entry.id   38b3d6e70e26c200ff2f8c12abca8e32
#
_cell.length_a   1.000
_cell.length_b   1.000
_cell.length_c   1.000
_cell.angle_alpha   90.00
_cell.angle_beta   90.00
_cell.angle_gamma   90.00
#
_symmetry.space_group_name_H-M   'P 1'
#
loop_
_entity.id
_entity.type
_entity.pdbx_description
1 polymer ?
#
loop_
_entity_poly.entity_id
_entity_poly.type
_entity_poly.pdbx_seq_one_letter_code
_entity_poly.pdbx_strand_id
1 'polypeptide(L)'
;MAWFKREKKRIDQPTPPDERRVKTEGLWTKCENCRAIVWKKDLEANWRVCPKCQHHFRLNATQRLVLLLDSRWVEHDASLASNDPLHFTDTKPYAARLKDARKKLGMADAIVTAEGLLAGRPVICCSMEFNFIGGSMGAVVGEKVTRAIEAAIAKRVPLVIISCSGGARMMEGTISLMQLAKVSAALARLDEDRLPFISVLTDPTTGGVTASFAMLGDLNIAEPGALIGFAGPRVIEQTIRQKLPKGFQRAEFLLEHGFLDAVVHRKDLKTYIASALDFFLA
;
A
#
# COMPACT_ATOMS: atom_id res chain seq x y z
N MET A 1 42.20 56.31 -8.75
CA MET A 1 42.05 55.83 -10.14
C MET A 1 40.95 54.78 -10.14
N ALA A 2 39.73 55.13 -10.55
CA ALA A 2 38.58 54.24 -10.62
C ALA A 2 38.34 53.97 -12.10
N TRP A 3 38.57 52.73 -12.54
CA TRP A 3 38.33 52.32 -13.90
C TRP A 3 37.53 51.02 -13.90
N PHE A 4 36.44 51.01 -14.74
CA PHE A 4 35.45 50.01 -14.99
C PHE A 4 34.28 49.88 -14.01
N LYS A 5 33.28 50.79 -14.18
CA LYS A 5 31.88 50.47 -13.92
C LYS A 5 31.31 49.76 -15.13
N ARG A 6 31.02 48.46 -14.98
CA ARG A 6 30.25 47.70 -15.97
C ARG A 6 28.79 47.97 -15.78
N GLU A 7 28.17 48.72 -16.66
CA GLU A 7 26.69 48.83 -16.72
C GLU A 7 26.09 47.45 -17.06
N LYS A 8 25.24 46.96 -16.13
CA LYS A 8 24.42 45.76 -16.42
C LYS A 8 23.26 46.21 -17.31
N LYS A 9 23.35 45.93 -18.63
CA LYS A 9 22.18 46.02 -19.52
C LYS A 9 21.15 44.99 -19.04
N ARG A 10 19.98 45.45 -18.54
CA ARG A 10 18.79 44.63 -18.40
C ARG A 10 18.29 44.31 -19.80
N ILE A 11 18.29 43.03 -20.15
CA ILE A 11 17.64 42.53 -21.37
C ILE A 11 16.20 42.21 -20.95
N ASP A 12 15.35 43.22 -20.99
CA ASP A 12 13.90 43.04 -20.95
C ASP A 12 13.41 42.90 -22.40
N GLN A 13 13.60 41.75 -23.02
CA GLN A 13 12.87 41.39 -24.24
C GLN A 13 11.77 40.43 -23.86
N PRO A 14 10.50 40.70 -24.15
CA PRO A 14 9.42 39.73 -23.98
C PRO A 14 9.68 38.58 -24.95
N THR A 15 9.85 37.39 -24.42
CA THR A 15 10.00 36.15 -25.21
C THR A 15 8.75 35.94 -26.04
N PRO A 16 8.88 35.71 -27.37
CA PRO A 16 7.74 35.42 -28.25
C PRO A 16 6.92 34.22 -27.72
N PRO A 17 5.60 34.17 -27.94
CA PRO A 17 4.71 33.13 -27.42
C PRO A 17 5.07 31.69 -27.84
N ASP A 18 5.83 31.52 -28.92
CA ASP A 18 6.21 30.23 -29.47
C ASP A 18 7.42 29.55 -28.81
N GLU A 19 8.16 30.26 -27.95
CA GLU A 19 9.30 29.69 -27.20
C GLU A 19 8.96 29.32 -25.76
N ARG A 20 7.70 29.02 -25.44
CA ARG A 20 7.38 28.43 -24.16
C ARG A 20 7.96 27.01 -24.12
N ARG A 21 9.18 26.87 -23.63
CA ARG A 21 9.74 25.58 -23.24
C ARG A 21 8.74 24.92 -22.30
N VAL A 22 8.01 23.96 -22.82
CA VAL A 22 7.15 23.08 -22.01
C VAL A 22 8.07 22.45 -20.98
N LYS A 23 7.84 22.75 -19.69
CA LYS A 23 8.57 22.09 -18.60
C LYS A 23 8.22 20.62 -18.66
N THR A 24 9.09 19.81 -19.27
CA THR A 24 8.93 18.35 -19.39
C THR A 24 9.38 17.62 -18.10
N GLU A 25 9.91 18.35 -17.13
CA GLU A 25 10.29 17.81 -15.83
C GLU A 25 9.05 17.24 -15.11
N GLY A 26 9.13 15.98 -14.70
CA GLY A 26 8.07 15.27 -14.00
C GLY A 26 7.02 14.58 -14.88
N LEU A 27 7.12 14.70 -16.23
CA LEU A 27 6.21 14.00 -17.16
C LEU A 27 6.62 12.55 -17.44
N TRP A 28 7.86 12.20 -17.14
CA TRP A 28 8.45 10.89 -17.42
C TRP A 28 8.84 10.18 -16.13
N THR A 29 8.67 8.87 -16.11
CA THR A 29 9.08 8.00 -15.02
C THR A 29 9.98 6.90 -15.57
N LYS A 30 11.13 6.68 -14.91
CA LYS A 30 12.02 5.57 -15.24
C LYS A 30 11.56 4.31 -14.51
N CYS A 31 11.35 3.23 -15.24
CA CYS A 31 11.01 1.94 -14.64
C CYS A 31 12.20 1.39 -13.85
N GLU A 32 11.99 1.03 -12.59
CA GLU A 32 13.04 0.48 -11.72
C GLU A 32 13.52 -0.89 -12.18
N ASN A 33 12.63 -1.68 -12.81
CA ASN A 33 12.94 -3.02 -13.30
C ASN A 33 13.66 -3.00 -14.65
N CYS A 34 13.03 -2.49 -15.71
CA CYS A 34 13.60 -2.55 -17.07
C CYS A 34 14.36 -1.29 -17.51
N ARG A 35 14.43 -0.27 -16.65
CA ARG A 35 15.07 1.03 -16.89
C ARG A 35 14.47 1.86 -18.01
N ALA A 36 13.42 1.41 -18.68
CA ALA A 36 12.72 2.16 -19.71
C ALA A 36 12.13 3.46 -19.15
N ILE A 37 12.19 4.51 -19.95
CA ILE A 37 11.52 5.78 -19.65
C ILE A 37 10.09 5.67 -20.17
N VAL A 38 9.12 5.87 -19.31
CA VAL A 38 7.68 5.73 -19.60
C VAL A 38 7.00 7.06 -19.32
N TRP A 39 6.09 7.47 -20.19
CA TRP A 39 5.29 8.66 -19.95
C TRP A 39 4.33 8.44 -18.79
N LYS A 40 4.27 9.41 -17.88
CA LYS A 40 3.52 9.28 -16.63
C LYS A 40 2.02 9.08 -16.87
N LYS A 41 1.44 9.74 -17.89
CA LYS A 41 0.03 9.55 -18.24
C LYS A 41 -0.27 8.13 -18.74
N ASP A 42 0.64 7.54 -19.55
CA ASP A 42 0.48 6.15 -20.01
C ASP A 42 0.59 5.18 -18.85
N LEU A 43 1.51 5.47 -17.91
CA LEU A 43 1.67 4.67 -16.71
C LEU A 43 0.41 4.74 -15.82
N GLU A 44 -0.17 5.92 -15.64
CA GLU A 44 -1.40 6.13 -14.87
C GLU A 44 -2.61 5.46 -15.55
N ALA A 45 -2.77 5.62 -16.86
CA ALA A 45 -3.82 4.95 -17.64
C ALA A 45 -3.70 3.41 -17.59
N ASN A 46 -2.48 2.90 -17.42
CA ASN A 46 -2.19 1.47 -17.27
C ASN A 46 -2.16 1.01 -15.80
N TRP A 47 -2.86 1.70 -14.89
CA TRP A 47 -2.88 1.39 -13.45
C TRP A 47 -1.48 1.28 -12.83
N ARG A 48 -0.55 2.11 -13.30
CA ARG A 48 0.85 2.12 -12.87
C ARG A 48 1.57 0.78 -13.08
N VAL A 49 1.21 0.06 -14.13
CA VAL A 49 1.95 -1.11 -14.62
C VAL A 49 2.81 -0.69 -15.81
N CYS A 50 4.09 -1.03 -15.77
CA CYS A 50 5.01 -0.69 -16.87
C CYS A 50 4.58 -1.34 -18.19
N PRO A 51 4.33 -0.59 -19.26
CA PRO A 51 3.90 -1.17 -20.53
C PRO A 51 4.99 -1.99 -21.22
N LYS A 52 6.25 -1.87 -20.79
CA LYS A 52 7.39 -2.58 -21.40
C LYS A 52 7.71 -3.92 -20.74
N CYS A 53 7.66 -3.99 -19.41
CA CYS A 53 8.08 -5.19 -18.67
C CYS A 53 7.05 -5.69 -17.65
N GLN A 54 5.84 -5.12 -17.63
CA GLN A 54 4.75 -5.47 -16.72
C GLN A 54 5.08 -5.29 -15.23
N HIS A 55 6.14 -4.54 -14.89
CA HIS A 55 6.47 -4.23 -13.50
C HIS A 55 5.36 -3.39 -12.87
N HIS A 56 4.88 -3.81 -11.71
CA HIS A 56 3.84 -3.14 -10.93
C HIS A 56 4.47 -2.06 -10.03
N PHE A 57 4.29 -0.80 -10.40
CA PHE A 57 4.63 0.31 -9.50
C PHE A 57 3.59 0.39 -8.36
N ARG A 58 3.98 0.97 -7.23
CA ARG A 58 3.06 1.14 -6.11
C ARG A 58 1.88 2.05 -6.46
N LEU A 59 0.70 1.65 -6.01
CA LEU A 59 -0.50 2.47 -5.95
C LEU A 59 -0.70 2.99 -4.52
N ASN A 60 -1.33 4.15 -4.39
CA ASN A 60 -1.80 4.60 -3.09
C ASN A 60 -3.09 3.87 -2.68
N ALA A 61 -3.49 4.02 -1.40
CA ALA A 61 -4.64 3.31 -0.86
C ALA A 61 -5.94 3.62 -1.63
N THR A 62 -6.21 4.88 -1.92
CA THR A 62 -7.40 5.30 -2.67
C THR A 62 -7.41 4.76 -4.10
N GLN A 63 -6.26 4.77 -4.80
CA GLN A 63 -6.18 4.20 -6.15
C GLN A 63 -6.51 2.71 -6.17
N ARG A 64 -6.14 1.97 -5.13
CA ARG A 64 -6.49 0.54 -4.99
C ARG A 64 -7.96 0.33 -4.75
N LEU A 65 -8.59 1.16 -3.92
CA LEU A 65 -10.05 1.11 -3.74
C LEU A 65 -10.79 1.44 -5.03
N VAL A 66 -10.36 2.46 -5.78
CA VAL A 66 -10.93 2.79 -7.10
C VAL A 66 -10.76 1.65 -8.11
N LEU A 67 -9.68 0.88 -8.02
CA LEU A 67 -9.45 -0.28 -8.90
C LEU A 67 -10.44 -1.43 -8.59
N LEU A 68 -10.75 -1.67 -7.33
CA LEU A 68 -11.53 -2.83 -6.90
C LEU A 68 -13.01 -2.54 -6.73
N LEU A 69 -13.35 -1.40 -6.12
CA LEU A 69 -14.74 -1.07 -5.82
C LEU A 69 -15.44 -0.44 -7.03
N ASP A 70 -16.75 -0.59 -7.06
CA ASP A 70 -17.60 0.11 -8.00
C ASP A 70 -17.68 1.61 -7.64
N SER A 71 -18.33 2.41 -8.44
CA SER A 71 -18.21 3.87 -8.48
C SER A 71 -18.56 4.65 -7.20
N ARG A 72 -19.16 4.01 -6.19
CA ARG A 72 -19.52 4.64 -4.91
C ARG A 72 -19.14 3.76 -3.74
N TRP A 73 -18.40 4.31 -2.81
CA TRP A 73 -18.03 3.68 -1.54
C TRP A 73 -17.99 4.73 -0.43
N VAL A 74 -18.15 4.28 0.81
CA VAL A 74 -18.14 5.12 2.01
C VAL A 74 -16.88 4.79 2.80
N GLU A 75 -16.09 5.81 3.14
CA GLU A 75 -14.94 5.65 4.04
C GLU A 75 -15.39 5.63 5.50
N HIS A 76 -14.92 4.64 6.24
CA HIS A 76 -15.14 4.51 7.69
C HIS A 76 -13.94 5.01 8.47
N ASP A 77 -14.19 5.58 9.64
CA ASP A 77 -13.14 6.02 10.59
C ASP A 77 -12.06 6.93 9.97
N ALA A 78 -12.42 7.77 8.99
CA ALA A 78 -11.50 8.64 8.28
C ALA A 78 -10.72 9.60 9.20
N SER A 79 -11.32 10.02 10.33
CA SER A 79 -10.72 10.93 11.31
C SER A 79 -9.90 10.22 12.39
N LEU A 80 -9.93 8.88 12.47
CA LEU A 80 -9.19 8.15 13.50
C LEU A 80 -7.69 8.28 13.25
N ALA A 81 -7.00 8.90 14.20
CA ALA A 81 -5.63 9.33 14.05
C ALA A 81 -4.76 8.85 15.22
N SER A 82 -3.55 8.35 14.90
CA SER A 82 -2.56 8.01 15.93
C SER A 82 -2.11 9.24 16.70
N ASN A 83 -1.89 9.05 17.99
CA ASN A 83 -1.16 9.97 18.84
C ASN A 83 0.22 9.37 19.16
N ASP A 84 1.04 10.07 19.91
CA ASP A 84 2.35 9.57 20.36
C ASP A 84 2.30 9.21 21.85
N PRO A 85 1.78 8.01 22.21
CA PRO A 85 1.57 7.64 23.62
C PRO A 85 2.87 7.40 24.37
N LEU A 86 3.97 7.16 23.66
CA LEU A 86 5.28 6.85 24.24
C LEU A 86 6.24 8.05 24.20
N HIS A 87 5.84 9.19 23.65
CA HIS A 87 6.71 10.35 23.41
C HIS A 87 8.01 9.95 22.71
N PHE A 88 7.89 9.05 21.70
CA PHE A 88 9.05 8.44 21.05
C PHE A 88 9.84 9.45 20.24
N THR A 89 11.14 9.44 20.43
CA THR A 89 12.10 10.26 19.67
C THR A 89 13.34 9.44 19.33
N ASP A 90 13.69 9.39 18.06
CA ASP A 90 14.98 8.95 17.55
C ASP A 90 15.70 10.15 16.90
N THR A 91 15.89 10.17 15.58
CA THR A 91 16.41 11.35 14.84
C THR A 91 15.38 12.47 14.73
N LYS A 92 14.08 12.18 14.94
CA LYS A 92 12.97 13.14 14.89
C LYS A 92 11.83 12.65 15.78
N PRO A 93 11.14 13.54 16.53
CA PRO A 93 9.97 13.15 17.32
C PRO A 93 8.88 12.50 16.47
N TYR A 94 8.29 11.42 16.97
CA TYR A 94 7.23 10.68 16.27
C TYR A 94 6.00 11.55 15.99
N ALA A 95 5.59 12.39 16.95
CA ALA A 95 4.51 13.36 16.75
C ALA A 95 4.76 14.29 15.54
N ALA A 96 6.00 14.70 15.31
CA ALA A 96 6.37 15.52 14.15
C ALA A 96 6.29 14.71 12.84
N ARG A 97 6.69 13.41 12.84
CA ARG A 97 6.53 12.52 11.67
C ARG A 97 5.06 12.32 11.31
N LEU A 98 4.19 12.12 12.31
CA LEU A 98 2.75 12.01 12.10
C LEU A 98 2.18 13.27 11.46
N LYS A 99 2.53 14.45 11.99
CA LYS A 99 2.08 15.74 11.45
C LYS A 99 2.49 15.92 9.99
N ASP A 100 3.74 15.59 9.65
CA ASP A 100 4.26 15.73 8.28
C ASP A 100 3.58 14.74 7.32
N ALA A 101 3.40 13.48 7.74
CA ALA A 101 2.73 12.46 6.94
C ALA A 101 1.28 12.87 6.65
N ARG A 102 0.53 13.30 7.66
CA ARG A 102 -0.85 13.80 7.52
C ARG A 102 -0.95 15.00 6.59
N LYS A 103 -0.06 15.99 6.77
CA LYS A 103 -0.03 17.17 5.89
C LYS A 103 0.28 16.80 4.44
N LYS A 104 1.19 15.85 4.22
CA LYS A 104 1.63 15.44 2.88
C LYS A 104 0.58 14.61 2.15
N LEU A 105 -0.13 13.75 2.85
CA LEU A 105 -1.00 12.74 2.25
C LEU A 105 -2.49 13.06 2.37
N GLY A 106 -2.86 14.00 3.25
CA GLY A 106 -4.26 14.35 3.49
C GLY A 106 -5.07 13.25 4.18
N MET A 107 -4.39 12.31 4.88
CA MET A 107 -5.03 11.19 5.55
C MET A 107 -4.57 11.06 7.00
N ALA A 108 -5.38 10.45 7.85
CA ALA A 108 -5.15 10.39 9.29
C ALA A 108 -4.10 9.36 9.71
N ASP A 109 -4.05 8.20 9.04
CA ASP A 109 -3.08 7.12 9.28
C ASP A 109 -2.89 6.22 8.04
N ALA A 110 -2.09 5.17 8.14
CA ALA A 110 -1.58 4.34 7.04
C ALA A 110 -2.60 3.35 6.44
N ILE A 111 -3.90 3.58 6.59
CA ILE A 111 -4.93 2.71 6.03
C ILE A 111 -6.23 3.48 5.75
N VAL A 112 -6.89 3.14 4.65
CA VAL A 112 -8.27 3.54 4.33
C VAL A 112 -9.16 2.31 4.45
N THR A 113 -10.27 2.45 5.17
CA THR A 113 -11.31 1.43 5.28
C THR A 113 -12.56 1.92 4.59
N ALA A 114 -13.13 1.09 3.74
CA ALA A 114 -14.24 1.46 2.88
C ALA A 114 -15.32 0.37 2.84
N GLU A 115 -16.55 0.80 2.77
CA GLU A 115 -17.69 -0.04 2.45
C GLU A 115 -18.19 0.32 1.04
N GLY A 116 -18.37 -0.67 0.19
CA GLY A 116 -18.78 -0.46 -1.19
C GLY A 116 -19.23 -1.72 -1.87
N LEU A 117 -19.39 -1.63 -3.18
CA LEU A 117 -19.71 -2.79 -4.02
C LEU A 117 -18.44 -3.23 -4.81
N LEU A 118 -18.22 -4.52 -4.90
CA LEU A 118 -17.24 -5.15 -5.78
C LEU A 118 -17.99 -6.05 -6.77
N ALA A 119 -18.04 -5.64 -8.03
CA ALA A 119 -18.83 -6.29 -9.07
C ALA A 119 -20.30 -6.52 -8.62
N GLY A 120 -20.92 -5.49 -8.04
CA GLY A 120 -22.29 -5.50 -7.55
C GLY A 120 -22.50 -6.14 -6.18
N ARG A 121 -21.49 -6.76 -5.56
CA ARG A 121 -21.57 -7.37 -4.22
C ARG A 121 -21.13 -6.43 -3.13
N PRO A 122 -21.88 -6.29 -2.03
CA PRO A 122 -21.43 -5.52 -0.87
C PRO A 122 -20.21 -6.17 -0.23
N VAL A 123 -19.20 -5.35 0.06
CA VAL A 123 -17.94 -5.78 0.70
C VAL A 123 -17.43 -4.70 1.65
N ILE A 124 -16.69 -5.12 2.67
CA ILE A 124 -15.80 -4.23 3.43
C ILE A 124 -14.38 -4.38 2.85
N CYS A 125 -13.76 -3.27 2.50
CA CYS A 125 -12.44 -3.25 1.88
C CYS A 125 -11.48 -2.35 2.65
N CYS A 126 -10.30 -2.87 3.00
CA CYS A 126 -9.24 -2.11 3.64
C CYS A 126 -8.06 -1.98 2.66
N SER A 127 -7.45 -0.80 2.56
CA SER A 127 -6.26 -0.59 1.74
C SER A 127 -5.20 0.18 2.51
N MET A 128 -4.00 -0.40 2.65
CA MET A 128 -2.87 0.22 3.33
C MET A 128 -2.16 1.23 2.43
N GLU A 129 -1.64 2.31 3.06
CA GLU A 129 -0.90 3.39 2.39
C GLU A 129 0.58 3.36 2.77
N PHE A 130 1.42 2.91 1.85
CA PHE A 130 2.85 2.79 2.09
C PHE A 130 3.56 4.12 2.33
N ASN A 131 3.09 5.21 1.71
CA ASN A 131 3.71 6.52 1.86
C ASN A 131 3.50 7.12 3.26
N PHE A 132 2.55 6.60 4.04
CA PHE A 132 2.37 6.99 5.42
C PHE A 132 3.28 6.15 6.32
N ILE A 133 4.45 6.67 6.63
CA ILE A 133 5.46 6.04 7.51
C ILE A 133 5.73 4.57 7.11
N GLY A 134 5.97 4.32 5.82
CA GLY A 134 6.25 2.98 5.30
C GLY A 134 5.05 2.02 5.35
N GLY A 135 3.82 2.51 5.44
CA GLY A 135 2.64 1.66 5.62
C GLY A 135 2.64 0.89 6.94
N SER A 136 3.43 1.34 7.93
CA SER A 136 3.61 0.59 9.16
C SER A 136 2.34 0.54 10.01
N MET A 137 2.05 -0.66 10.57
CA MET A 137 0.90 -0.90 11.42
C MET A 137 1.15 -0.40 12.83
N GLY A 138 0.47 0.66 13.23
CA GLY A 138 0.34 1.14 14.60
C GLY A 138 -1.06 0.85 15.16
N ALA A 139 -1.35 1.42 16.32
CA ALA A 139 -2.64 1.26 17.02
C ALA A 139 -3.84 1.58 16.13
N VAL A 140 -3.77 2.66 15.35
CA VAL A 140 -4.88 3.08 14.48
C VAL A 140 -5.09 2.12 13.32
N VAL A 141 -4.04 1.63 12.68
CA VAL A 141 -4.19 0.63 11.60
C VAL A 141 -4.85 -0.63 12.14
N GLY A 142 -4.37 -1.15 13.28
CA GLY A 142 -4.97 -2.32 13.92
C GLY A 142 -6.42 -2.08 14.33
N GLU A 143 -6.74 -0.92 14.91
CA GLU A 143 -8.10 -0.55 15.27
C GLU A 143 -9.03 -0.49 14.06
N LYS A 144 -8.62 0.21 12.98
CA LYS A 144 -9.41 0.33 11.74
C LYS A 144 -9.67 -1.03 11.10
N VAL A 145 -8.66 -1.92 11.06
CA VAL A 145 -8.82 -3.29 10.55
C VAL A 145 -9.80 -4.08 11.44
N THR A 146 -9.66 -3.99 12.77
CA THR A 146 -10.58 -4.66 13.70
C THR A 146 -12.02 -4.20 13.49
N ARG A 147 -12.26 -2.90 13.41
CA ARG A 147 -13.60 -2.35 13.14
C ARG A 147 -14.15 -2.75 11.77
N ALA A 148 -13.29 -2.83 10.76
CA ALA A 148 -13.68 -3.33 9.44
C ALA A 148 -14.14 -4.79 9.49
N ILE A 149 -13.44 -5.63 10.25
CA ILE A 149 -13.84 -7.02 10.51
C ILE A 149 -15.20 -7.07 11.23
N GLU A 150 -15.36 -6.30 12.31
CA GLU A 150 -16.62 -6.22 13.06
C GLU A 150 -17.79 -5.71 12.20
N ALA A 151 -17.53 -4.74 11.31
CA ALA A 151 -18.50 -4.27 10.34
C ALA A 151 -18.88 -5.35 9.32
N ALA A 152 -17.92 -6.13 8.84
CA ALA A 152 -18.15 -7.27 7.95
C ALA A 152 -19.03 -8.32 8.61
N ILE A 153 -18.76 -8.67 9.87
CA ILE A 153 -19.57 -9.59 10.67
C ILE A 153 -20.99 -9.05 10.84
N ALA A 154 -21.14 -7.80 11.31
CA ALA A 154 -22.45 -7.20 11.57
C ALA A 154 -23.33 -7.11 10.33
N LYS A 155 -22.74 -6.87 9.16
CA LYS A 155 -23.43 -6.75 7.88
C LYS A 155 -23.51 -8.06 7.11
N ARG A 156 -22.84 -9.12 7.58
CA ARG A 156 -22.69 -10.42 6.91
C ARG A 156 -22.19 -10.29 5.47
N VAL A 157 -21.10 -9.55 5.30
CA VAL A 157 -20.46 -9.32 4.00
C VAL A 157 -18.98 -9.75 4.03
N PRO A 158 -18.38 -10.12 2.89
CA PRO A 158 -16.98 -10.49 2.82
C PRO A 158 -16.06 -9.32 3.13
N LEU A 159 -14.85 -9.68 3.59
CA LEU A 159 -13.75 -8.76 3.88
C LEU A 159 -12.65 -8.90 2.83
N VAL A 160 -12.15 -7.77 2.33
CA VAL A 160 -10.97 -7.72 1.46
C VAL A 160 -9.94 -6.77 2.07
N ILE A 161 -8.72 -7.24 2.31
CA ILE A 161 -7.63 -6.40 2.82
C ILE A 161 -6.49 -6.36 1.82
N ILE A 162 -6.11 -5.15 1.37
CA ILE A 162 -4.98 -4.92 0.49
C ILE A 162 -3.82 -4.42 1.34
N SER A 163 -2.83 -5.29 1.52
CA SER A 163 -1.65 -5.02 2.34
C SER A 163 -0.53 -4.39 1.52
N CYS A 164 0.06 -3.30 2.05
CA CYS A 164 1.26 -2.66 1.53
C CYS A 164 2.01 -2.03 2.71
N SER A 165 2.97 -2.75 3.29
CA SER A 165 3.52 -2.39 4.60
C SER A 165 4.96 -2.85 4.81
N GLY A 166 5.72 -2.02 5.52
CA GLY A 166 7.03 -2.36 6.09
C GLY A 166 6.96 -3.13 7.42
N GLY A 167 5.76 -3.38 7.97
CA GLY A 167 5.57 -4.14 9.22
C GLY A 167 5.01 -3.32 10.38
N ALA A 168 5.29 -3.75 11.61
CA ALA A 168 4.85 -3.08 12.82
C ALA A 168 5.53 -1.70 13.01
N ARG A 169 4.79 -0.73 13.53
CA ARG A 169 5.26 0.64 13.76
C ARG A 169 6.13 0.73 15.01
N MET A 170 7.44 0.74 14.84
CA MET A 170 8.41 0.72 15.94
C MET A 170 8.22 1.86 16.95
N MET A 171 7.80 3.04 16.50
CA MET A 171 7.56 4.21 17.35
C MET A 171 6.42 4.04 18.35
N GLU A 172 5.55 3.06 18.15
CA GLU A 172 4.48 2.71 19.09
C GLU A 172 4.82 1.47 19.95
N GLY A 173 6.05 0.95 19.83
CA GLY A 173 6.57 -0.13 20.65
C GLY A 173 5.66 -1.36 20.68
N THR A 174 5.43 -1.90 21.90
CA THR A 174 4.57 -3.08 22.09
C THR A 174 3.12 -2.86 21.70
N ILE A 175 2.63 -1.62 21.69
CA ILE A 175 1.25 -1.30 21.27
C ILE A 175 1.05 -1.74 19.81
N SER A 176 2.03 -1.50 18.93
CA SER A 176 1.95 -1.96 17.54
C SER A 176 1.97 -3.49 17.42
N LEU A 177 2.72 -4.18 18.29
CA LEU A 177 2.75 -5.66 18.31
C LEU A 177 1.44 -6.25 18.78
N MET A 178 0.79 -5.63 19.76
CA MET A 178 -0.52 -6.10 20.26
C MET A 178 -1.64 -5.98 19.23
N GLN A 179 -1.46 -5.16 18.17
CA GLN A 179 -2.40 -5.13 17.05
C GLN A 179 -2.44 -6.46 16.28
N LEU A 180 -1.32 -7.19 16.22
CA LEU A 180 -1.25 -8.53 15.61
C LEU A 180 -2.27 -9.46 16.27
N ALA A 181 -2.21 -9.57 17.60
CA ALA A 181 -3.14 -10.41 18.38
C ALA A 181 -4.58 -9.94 18.26
N LYS A 182 -4.82 -8.62 18.34
CA LYS A 182 -6.15 -8.02 18.27
C LYS A 182 -6.84 -8.31 16.93
N VAL A 183 -6.15 -8.10 15.82
CA VAL A 183 -6.69 -8.33 14.49
C VAL A 183 -6.90 -9.83 14.25
N SER A 184 -5.95 -10.69 14.67
CA SER A 184 -6.11 -12.15 14.52
C SER A 184 -7.32 -12.69 15.32
N ALA A 185 -7.55 -12.17 16.55
CA ALA A 185 -8.73 -12.54 17.32
C ALA A 185 -10.05 -12.09 16.66
N ALA A 186 -10.05 -10.92 16.01
CA ALA A 186 -11.23 -10.47 15.27
C ALA A 186 -11.47 -11.33 14.02
N LEU A 187 -10.40 -11.73 13.29
CA LEU A 187 -10.51 -12.63 12.14
C LEU A 187 -11.03 -14.01 12.55
N ALA A 188 -10.64 -14.54 13.70
CA ALA A 188 -11.22 -15.80 14.20
C ALA A 188 -12.75 -15.72 14.36
N ARG A 189 -13.28 -14.58 14.82
CA ARG A 189 -14.76 -14.37 14.87
C ARG A 189 -15.39 -14.28 13.49
N LEU A 190 -14.68 -13.70 12.50
CA LEU A 190 -15.16 -13.66 11.11
C LEU A 190 -15.27 -15.06 10.53
N ASP A 191 -14.28 -15.92 10.81
CA ASP A 191 -14.26 -17.34 10.42
C ASP A 191 -15.40 -18.14 11.09
N GLU A 192 -15.64 -17.94 12.39
CA GLU A 192 -16.79 -18.54 13.09
C GLU A 192 -18.12 -18.20 12.41
N ASP A 193 -18.25 -16.98 11.88
CA ASP A 193 -19.44 -16.53 11.11
C ASP A 193 -19.42 -17.01 9.63
N ARG A 194 -18.39 -17.73 9.22
CA ARG A 194 -18.17 -18.24 7.85
C ARG A 194 -18.24 -17.17 6.78
N LEU A 195 -17.64 -16.02 7.05
CA LEU A 195 -17.56 -14.89 6.12
C LEU A 195 -16.19 -14.87 5.46
N PRO A 196 -16.11 -14.81 4.11
CA PRO A 196 -14.84 -14.90 3.41
C PRO A 196 -13.92 -13.70 3.71
N PHE A 197 -12.65 -13.99 3.96
CA PHE A 197 -11.59 -13.02 4.03
C PHE A 197 -10.60 -13.23 2.87
N ILE A 198 -10.51 -12.27 1.96
CA ILE A 198 -9.54 -12.27 0.87
C ILE A 198 -8.40 -11.31 1.21
N SER A 199 -7.18 -11.84 1.31
CA SER A 199 -5.96 -11.07 1.52
C SER A 199 -5.26 -10.82 0.20
N VAL A 200 -5.03 -9.54 -0.13
CA VAL A 200 -4.28 -9.10 -1.32
C VAL A 200 -2.94 -8.52 -0.89
N LEU A 201 -1.85 -9.22 -1.21
CA LEU A 201 -0.50 -8.85 -0.82
C LEU A 201 0.19 -8.09 -1.96
N THR A 202 0.67 -6.88 -1.66
CA THR A 202 1.32 -6.02 -2.66
C THR A 202 2.74 -5.63 -2.25
N ASP A 203 3.49 -5.00 -3.16
CA ASP A 203 4.88 -4.64 -2.94
C ASP A 203 5.07 -3.35 -2.10
N PRO A 204 5.71 -3.44 -0.91
CA PRO A 204 6.04 -4.61 -0.13
C PRO A 204 4.95 -4.98 0.88
N THR A 205 4.89 -6.24 1.30
CA THR A 205 4.16 -6.67 2.49
C THR A 205 5.12 -7.44 3.39
N THR A 206 5.59 -6.81 4.47
CA THR A 206 6.69 -7.36 5.28
C THR A 206 6.46 -7.23 6.78
N GLY A 207 7.32 -7.88 7.56
CA GLY A 207 7.37 -7.78 9.02
C GLY A 207 6.11 -8.31 9.70
N GLY A 208 5.67 -7.61 10.75
CA GLY A 208 4.51 -7.99 11.54
C GLY A 208 3.20 -8.08 10.77
N VAL A 209 3.05 -7.33 9.67
CA VAL A 209 1.84 -7.41 8.83
C VAL A 209 1.78 -8.76 8.11
N THR A 210 2.88 -9.22 7.50
CA THR A 210 2.96 -10.56 6.91
C THR A 210 2.82 -11.66 7.97
N ALA A 211 3.44 -11.48 9.15
CA ALA A 211 3.38 -12.46 10.24
C ALA A 211 2.02 -12.48 10.98
N SER A 212 1.01 -11.78 10.46
CA SER A 212 -0.33 -11.72 11.05
C SER A 212 -1.41 -11.75 9.97
N PHE A 213 -2.31 -10.81 9.97
CA PHE A 213 -3.52 -10.82 9.17
C PHE A 213 -3.29 -10.96 7.66
N ALA A 214 -2.15 -10.50 7.12
CA ALA A 214 -1.91 -10.56 5.70
C ALA A 214 -1.74 -11.99 5.15
N MET A 215 -1.46 -12.98 6.02
CA MET A 215 -1.34 -14.40 5.65
C MET A 215 -2.45 -15.27 6.27
N LEU A 216 -3.52 -14.65 6.76
CA LEU A 216 -4.66 -15.34 7.38
C LEU A 216 -5.93 -15.30 6.50
N GLY A 217 -5.80 -14.97 5.22
CA GLY A 217 -6.91 -15.01 4.28
C GLY A 217 -7.36 -16.43 3.97
N ASP A 218 -8.66 -16.63 3.75
CA ASP A 218 -9.18 -17.85 3.11
C ASP A 218 -8.63 -17.97 1.69
N LEU A 219 -8.26 -16.83 1.09
CA LEU A 219 -7.56 -16.74 -0.18
C LEU A 219 -6.48 -15.66 -0.08
N ASN A 220 -5.21 -16.07 -0.23
CA ASN A 220 -4.03 -15.20 -0.20
C ASN A 220 -3.54 -14.95 -1.62
N ILE A 221 -3.81 -13.75 -2.15
CA ILE A 221 -3.49 -13.36 -3.53
C ILE A 221 -2.35 -12.34 -3.50
N ALA A 222 -1.39 -12.45 -4.41
CA ALA A 222 -0.35 -11.44 -4.55
C ALA A 222 -0.32 -10.78 -5.94
N GLU A 223 0.14 -9.53 -6.00
CA GLU A 223 0.53 -8.93 -7.27
C GLU A 223 1.87 -9.51 -7.76
N PRO A 224 2.08 -9.65 -9.10
CA PRO A 224 3.34 -10.12 -9.66
C PRO A 224 4.56 -9.38 -9.13
N GLY A 225 5.59 -10.12 -8.74
CA GLY A 225 6.86 -9.60 -8.27
C GLY A 225 6.81 -8.93 -6.90
N ALA A 226 5.69 -8.94 -6.17
CA ALA A 226 5.58 -8.34 -4.85
C ALA A 226 6.57 -8.96 -3.86
N LEU A 227 7.24 -8.12 -3.07
CA LEU A 227 8.12 -8.55 -1.97
C LEU A 227 7.24 -8.85 -0.75
N ILE A 228 7.23 -10.11 -0.33
CA ILE A 228 6.41 -10.58 0.78
C ILE A 228 7.28 -11.44 1.69
N GLY A 229 7.33 -11.10 2.97
CA GLY A 229 8.13 -11.87 3.93
C GLY A 229 8.23 -11.21 5.29
N PHE A 230 8.73 -11.93 6.29
CA PHE A 230 8.89 -11.36 7.64
C PHE A 230 10.08 -10.41 7.68
N ALA A 231 11.30 -10.93 7.60
CA ALA A 231 12.49 -10.10 7.51
C ALA A 231 12.78 -9.74 6.05
N GLY A 232 13.19 -8.51 5.80
CA GLY A 232 13.60 -8.09 4.44
C GLY A 232 14.86 -8.84 3.98
N PRO A 233 15.05 -9.07 2.65
CA PRO A 233 16.18 -9.81 2.10
C PRO A 233 17.53 -9.33 2.61
N ARG A 234 17.75 -8.02 2.69
CA ARG A 234 18.98 -7.42 3.19
C ARG A 234 19.31 -7.83 4.64
N VAL A 235 18.28 -7.88 5.50
CA VAL A 235 18.46 -8.27 6.91
C VAL A 235 18.86 -9.74 6.99
N ILE A 236 18.20 -10.59 6.23
CA ILE A 236 18.49 -12.03 6.17
C ILE A 236 19.94 -12.23 5.69
N GLU A 237 20.33 -11.65 4.54
CA GLU A 237 21.69 -11.78 3.99
C GLU A 237 22.78 -11.31 4.96
N GLN A 238 22.54 -10.21 5.67
CA GLN A 238 23.46 -9.73 6.69
C GLN A 238 23.59 -10.68 7.88
N THR A 239 22.47 -11.31 8.27
CA THR A 239 22.43 -12.23 9.43
C THR A 239 23.09 -13.56 9.13
N ILE A 240 22.74 -14.18 7.99
CA ILE A 240 23.30 -15.49 7.59
C ILE A 240 24.61 -15.37 6.83
N ARG A 241 25.02 -14.15 6.46
CA ARG A 241 26.23 -13.84 5.67
C ARG A 241 26.30 -14.58 4.33
N GLN A 242 25.14 -14.83 3.71
CA GLN A 242 25.03 -15.49 2.41
C GLN A 242 24.08 -14.69 1.52
N LYS A 243 24.28 -14.79 0.21
CA LYS A 243 23.36 -14.23 -0.77
C LYS A 243 22.14 -15.10 -0.91
N LEU A 244 20.98 -14.47 -0.94
CA LEU A 244 19.72 -15.17 -1.15
C LEU A 244 19.54 -15.61 -2.61
N PRO A 245 18.83 -16.71 -2.88
CA PRO A 245 18.48 -17.12 -4.22
C PRO A 245 17.73 -16.02 -4.98
N LYS A 246 17.91 -16.00 -6.30
CA LYS A 246 17.17 -15.04 -7.15
C LYS A 246 15.67 -15.30 -7.02
N GLY A 247 14.92 -14.22 -6.80
CA GLY A 247 13.46 -14.30 -6.64
C GLY A 247 13.01 -14.66 -5.23
N PHE A 248 13.91 -14.87 -4.28
CA PHE A 248 13.53 -15.14 -2.89
C PHE A 248 12.57 -14.10 -2.33
N GLN A 249 11.54 -14.54 -1.62
CA GLN A 249 10.45 -13.71 -1.08
C GLN A 249 9.64 -12.92 -2.12
N ARG A 250 9.73 -13.25 -3.41
CA ARG A 250 8.83 -12.70 -4.42
C ARG A 250 7.56 -13.54 -4.51
N ALA A 251 6.49 -12.91 -4.97
CA ALA A 251 5.17 -13.53 -5.07
C ALA A 251 5.21 -14.90 -5.78
N GLU A 252 5.95 -15.00 -6.90
CA GLU A 252 6.10 -16.23 -7.67
C GLU A 252 6.79 -17.33 -6.87
N PHE A 253 7.87 -16.99 -6.15
CA PHE A 253 8.56 -17.91 -5.27
C PHE A 253 7.65 -18.42 -4.14
N LEU A 254 6.84 -17.55 -3.56
CA LEU A 254 5.92 -17.91 -2.48
C LEU A 254 4.76 -18.77 -2.96
N LEU A 255 4.28 -18.54 -4.18
CA LEU A 255 3.28 -19.40 -4.83
C LEU A 255 3.82 -20.82 -5.02
N GLU A 256 5.04 -20.98 -5.55
CA GLU A 256 5.71 -22.27 -5.73
C GLU A 256 5.93 -23.02 -4.40
N HIS A 257 6.04 -22.30 -3.29
CA HIS A 257 6.26 -22.87 -1.95
C HIS A 257 4.96 -22.99 -1.12
N GLY A 258 3.80 -22.77 -1.70
CA GLY A 258 2.51 -22.96 -1.03
C GLY A 258 2.13 -21.90 0.00
N PHE A 259 2.75 -20.71 -0.03
CA PHE A 259 2.39 -19.59 0.81
C PHE A 259 1.28 -18.70 0.22
N LEU A 260 1.05 -18.81 -1.07
CA LEU A 260 0.03 -18.07 -1.80
C LEU A 260 -0.84 -19.02 -2.60
N ASP A 261 -2.10 -18.63 -2.79
CA ASP A 261 -3.06 -19.38 -3.61
C ASP A 261 -3.00 -18.92 -5.08
N ALA A 262 -2.67 -17.63 -5.31
CA ALA A 262 -2.55 -17.09 -6.66
C ALA A 262 -1.62 -15.85 -6.73
N VAL A 263 -1.00 -15.70 -7.91
CA VAL A 263 -0.37 -14.42 -8.32
C VAL A 263 -1.21 -13.85 -9.44
N VAL A 264 -1.85 -12.70 -9.19
CA VAL A 264 -2.86 -12.12 -10.08
C VAL A 264 -2.43 -10.74 -10.55
N HIS A 265 -2.43 -10.54 -11.86
CA HIS A 265 -2.12 -9.24 -12.44
C HIS A 265 -3.14 -8.19 -11.99
N ARG A 266 -2.69 -6.98 -11.67
CA ARG A 266 -3.50 -5.90 -11.10
C ARG A 266 -4.79 -5.61 -11.87
N LYS A 267 -4.75 -5.70 -13.19
CA LYS A 267 -5.92 -5.47 -14.05
C LYS A 267 -7.02 -6.51 -13.86
N ASP A 268 -6.62 -7.71 -13.47
CA ASP A 268 -7.51 -8.86 -13.34
C ASP A 268 -8.00 -9.08 -11.91
N LEU A 269 -7.41 -8.35 -10.94
CA LEU A 269 -7.72 -8.51 -9.52
C LEU A 269 -9.21 -8.39 -9.20
N LYS A 270 -9.90 -7.38 -9.75
CA LYS A 270 -11.33 -7.19 -9.50
C LYS A 270 -12.16 -8.39 -9.96
N THR A 271 -11.92 -8.85 -11.18
CA THR A 271 -12.62 -10.00 -11.75
C THR A 271 -12.30 -11.29 -11.01
N TYR A 272 -11.02 -11.49 -10.65
CA TYR A 272 -10.57 -12.66 -9.90
C TYR A 272 -11.23 -12.72 -8.52
N ILE A 273 -11.23 -11.62 -7.77
CA ILE A 273 -11.86 -11.54 -6.45
C ILE A 273 -13.38 -11.74 -6.56
N ALA A 274 -14.03 -11.14 -7.57
CA ALA A 274 -15.45 -11.32 -7.79
C ALA A 274 -15.81 -12.81 -8.01
N SER A 275 -15.03 -13.50 -8.85
CA SER A 275 -15.24 -14.96 -9.10
C SER A 275 -14.98 -15.80 -7.84
N ALA A 276 -13.98 -15.44 -7.03
CA ALA A 276 -13.72 -16.12 -5.77
C ALA A 276 -14.90 -15.93 -4.78
N LEU A 277 -15.42 -14.71 -4.69
CA LEU A 277 -16.60 -14.42 -3.85
C LEU A 277 -17.86 -15.15 -4.37
N ASP A 278 -18.00 -15.34 -5.67
CA ASP A 278 -19.08 -16.17 -6.22
C ASP A 278 -19.03 -17.60 -5.71
N PHE A 279 -17.83 -18.16 -5.64
CA PHE A 279 -17.60 -19.50 -5.14
C PHE A 279 -17.82 -19.63 -3.62
N PHE A 280 -17.32 -18.67 -2.83
CA PHE A 280 -17.45 -18.72 -1.36
C PHE A 280 -18.88 -18.44 -0.86
N LEU A 281 -19.69 -17.72 -1.63
CA LEU A 281 -21.02 -17.27 -1.23
C LEU A 281 -22.16 -18.05 -1.94
N ALA A 282 -21.79 -19.07 -2.75
CA ALA A 282 -22.75 -19.97 -3.39
C ALA A 282 -23.38 -20.95 -2.36
#